data_b41a44efd6106a410056402a6a3bfd6c
#
_entry.id   b41a44efd6106a410056402a6a3bfd6c
#
_cell.length_a   1.000
_cell.length_b   1.000
_cell.length_c   1.000
_cell.angle_alpha   90.00
_cell.angle_beta   90.00
_cell.angle_gamma   90.00
#
_symmetry.space_group_name_H-M   'P 1'
#
loop_
_entity.id
_entity.type
_entity.pdbx_description
1 polymer ?
#
loop_
_entity_poly.entity_id
_entity_poly.type
_entity_poly.pdbx_seq_one_letter_code
_entity_poly.pdbx_strand_id
1 'polypeptide(L)'
;MSLPIRILRRPAALAASVAAPFATALLAVALLGTAVAPASADGSEQVVMRFETVQTYVMYNADEGARASNDGFVVPVYVEPSKGGEPARNVRVVVDASGLEGVARLGDKDMCTADGPIYTCEYGNLQNGDGESYTPLSLLGVDGVEPGDSGTVTYTATADNAPTITGTTRMAVGGPTLSAPGQEKGVSGLAPGKSANVTARLANNTRFPTKQGVALQVNVSEGVTLTALHNNCFYAGPAPTSAWCTFPTKAAAGAAYRTSGPLVYTVTPPGKLSGEVTYTWSSPASRPADHTVRGTGSPLTLVRTAAQDFDDSHGRLGITTTVQADYRPVTATVRGRVGDTVKVRLGLEDLGPGRIQGDEETGRFEVVPPEGTTVTSIPYTFEGDSAKWACERPEKPGGAFVCQIGYDGFYEVRHEGGVTAIDFHIRIDRQVPGAKGTIRTYNPFDRTPGNDIAVIPLDASPAPPYRRFFGHPWAWTAGALAVVLLAAVSRRRRRTAKAS
;
A
#
# COMPACT_ATOMS: atom_id res chain seq x y z
N MET A 1 19.65 4.91 -27.04
CA MET A 1 20.96 5.39 -26.53
C MET A 1 20.99 5.07 -25.04
N SER A 2 21.71 4.01 -24.69
CA SER A 2 21.74 3.48 -23.32
C SER A 2 22.92 4.08 -22.58
N LEU A 3 22.69 4.73 -21.45
CA LEU A 3 23.73 5.21 -20.55
C LEU A 3 23.89 4.24 -19.38
N PRO A 4 25.11 3.87 -18.99
CA PRO A 4 25.35 2.93 -17.91
C PRO A 4 25.33 3.59 -16.54
N ILE A 5 24.68 2.93 -15.59
CA ILE A 5 24.66 3.26 -14.16
C ILE A 5 26.05 2.96 -13.57
N ARG A 6 26.73 3.98 -13.06
CA ARG A 6 27.96 3.84 -12.26
C ARG A 6 27.62 3.59 -10.80
N ILE A 7 27.96 2.40 -10.33
CA ILE A 7 27.96 2.05 -8.90
C ILE A 7 29.24 2.62 -8.27
N LEU A 8 29.12 3.57 -7.36
CA LEU A 8 30.20 4.08 -6.52
C LEU A 8 30.42 3.14 -5.34
N ARG A 9 31.55 2.43 -5.35
CA ARG A 9 32.08 1.70 -4.19
C ARG A 9 32.75 2.70 -3.23
N ARG A 10 32.35 2.66 -1.96
CA ARG A 10 33.03 3.36 -0.86
C ARG A 10 34.25 2.53 -0.39
N PRO A 11 35.38 3.16 -0.06
CA PRO A 11 36.52 2.47 0.51
C PRO A 11 36.34 2.22 2.04
N ALA A 12 36.74 1.03 2.47
CA ALA A 12 36.82 0.66 3.87
C ALA A 12 38.05 1.33 4.52
N ALA A 13 37.86 1.97 5.65
CA ALA A 13 38.91 2.50 6.48
C ALA A 13 39.45 1.39 7.41
N LEU A 14 40.74 1.09 7.27
CA LEU A 14 41.51 0.26 8.18
C LEU A 14 41.81 1.04 9.47
N ALA A 15 41.33 0.53 10.59
CA ALA A 15 41.82 0.95 11.91
C ALA A 15 42.85 -0.05 12.40
N ALA A 16 44.07 0.42 12.56
CA ALA A 16 45.17 -0.29 13.18
C ALA A 16 45.05 -0.22 14.71
N SER A 17 44.97 -1.35 15.37
CA SER A 17 45.08 -1.45 16.81
C SER A 17 46.44 -2.01 17.22
N VAL A 18 47.12 -1.24 18.06
CA VAL A 18 48.44 -1.51 18.65
C VAL A 18 48.28 -2.57 19.75
N ALA A 19 49.05 -3.62 19.65
CA ALA A 19 49.21 -4.64 20.69
C ALA A 19 50.35 -4.27 21.62
N ALA A 20 50.13 -4.42 22.93
CA ALA A 20 51.21 -4.48 23.93
C ALA A 20 51.12 -5.81 24.70
N PRO A 21 52.24 -6.42 24.99
CA PRO A 21 52.28 -7.75 25.59
C PRO A 21 52.40 -7.69 27.12
N PHE A 22 51.69 -8.57 27.84
CA PHE A 22 52.08 -8.98 29.20
C PHE A 22 52.31 -10.49 29.23
N ALA A 23 53.57 -10.81 29.49
CA ALA A 23 54.02 -12.14 29.77
C ALA A 23 53.83 -12.46 31.28
N THR A 24 53.21 -13.58 31.58
CA THR A 24 53.45 -14.29 32.87
C THR A 24 53.37 -15.78 32.64
N ALA A 25 54.50 -16.41 32.90
CA ALA A 25 54.70 -17.84 32.92
C ALA A 25 54.16 -18.45 34.21
N LEU A 26 53.57 -19.63 34.14
CA LEU A 26 53.60 -20.62 35.27
C LEU A 26 53.23 -22.03 34.78
N LEU A 27 54.22 -22.87 34.97
CA LEU A 27 54.31 -24.30 35.25
C LEU A 27 53.31 -25.30 34.69
N ALA A 28 53.89 -26.22 33.94
CA ALA A 28 53.34 -27.48 33.49
C ALA A 28 53.24 -28.50 34.67
N VAL A 29 52.08 -29.18 34.72
CA VAL A 29 51.95 -30.50 35.31
C VAL A 29 51.39 -31.44 34.28
N ALA A 30 52.19 -32.38 33.79
CA ALA A 30 51.78 -33.40 32.85
C ALA A 30 51.06 -34.51 33.63
N LEU A 31 49.74 -34.67 33.34
CA LEU A 31 48.99 -35.88 33.63
C LEU A 31 48.60 -36.52 32.31
N LEU A 32 49.23 -37.61 31.96
CA LEU A 32 48.88 -38.51 30.89
C LEU A 32 47.54 -39.19 31.22
N GLY A 33 46.45 -38.54 30.80
CA GLY A 33 45.12 -39.11 30.69
C GLY A 33 44.90 -39.50 29.25
N THR A 34 44.60 -40.72 28.94
CA THR A 34 44.20 -41.23 27.65
C THR A 34 42.90 -40.47 27.25
N ALA A 35 43.06 -39.48 26.38
CA ALA A 35 41.93 -38.80 25.78
C ALA A 35 41.20 -39.78 24.86
N VAL A 36 40.06 -40.28 25.34
CA VAL A 36 39.02 -40.78 24.45
C VAL A 36 38.58 -39.55 23.64
N ALA A 37 38.91 -39.55 22.37
CA ALA A 37 38.39 -38.52 21.43
C ALA A 37 36.86 -38.52 21.56
N PRO A 38 36.23 -37.38 21.84
CA PRO A 38 34.78 -37.32 21.71
C PRO A 38 34.48 -37.62 20.25
N ALA A 39 33.57 -38.56 20.02
CA ALA A 39 33.00 -38.79 18.71
C ALA A 39 32.58 -37.43 18.17
N SER A 40 33.04 -37.09 16.96
CA SER A 40 32.60 -35.90 16.23
C SER A 40 31.08 -35.96 16.17
N ALA A 41 30.44 -35.13 16.96
CA ALA A 41 29.00 -34.89 16.75
C ALA A 41 28.87 -34.42 15.30
N ASP A 42 28.12 -35.18 14.52
CA ASP A 42 27.67 -34.73 13.21
C ASP A 42 27.22 -33.28 13.35
N GLY A 43 27.83 -32.39 12.58
CA GLY A 43 27.56 -30.97 12.62
C GLY A 43 26.20 -30.65 11.96
N SER A 44 25.12 -31.23 12.47
CA SER A 44 23.80 -30.77 12.17
C SER A 44 23.63 -29.38 12.82
N GLU A 45 23.53 -28.38 12.01
CA GLU A 45 23.27 -27.00 12.45
C GLU A 45 21.99 -27.03 13.30
N GLN A 46 22.12 -26.61 14.57
CA GLN A 46 21.00 -26.66 15.51
C GLN A 46 19.89 -25.73 15.04
N VAL A 47 18.62 -26.19 15.01
CA VAL A 47 17.47 -25.37 14.72
C VAL A 47 17.34 -24.29 15.78
N VAL A 48 17.21 -23.04 15.35
CA VAL A 48 17.09 -21.86 16.21
C VAL A 48 15.70 -21.26 16.05
N MET A 49 14.99 -21.10 17.16
CA MET A 49 13.70 -20.40 17.21
C MET A 49 13.88 -19.05 17.90
N ARG A 50 13.04 -18.08 17.58
CA ARG A 50 12.92 -16.81 18.30
C ARG A 50 11.48 -16.33 18.33
N PHE A 51 11.17 -15.52 19.35
CA PHE A 51 9.93 -14.78 19.38
C PHE A 51 10.08 -13.42 18.67
N GLU A 52 9.04 -13.01 17.93
CA GLU A 52 8.91 -11.67 17.38
C GLU A 52 7.81 -10.90 18.09
N THR A 53 7.96 -10.66 19.38
CA THR A 53 6.98 -9.98 20.20
C THR A 53 7.41 -8.58 20.59
N VAL A 54 6.44 -7.71 20.87
CA VAL A 54 6.67 -6.35 21.37
C VAL A 54 6.96 -6.36 22.86
N GLN A 55 7.80 -5.44 23.33
CA GLN A 55 8.10 -5.31 24.77
C GLN A 55 6.88 -4.84 25.59
N THR A 56 6.04 -3.98 24.98
CA THR A 56 4.82 -3.48 25.62
C THR A 56 3.68 -3.52 24.60
N TYR A 57 2.57 -4.09 25.01
CA TYR A 57 1.33 -4.17 24.26
C TYR A 57 0.22 -3.40 24.99
N VAL A 58 -0.49 -2.51 24.27
CA VAL A 58 -1.65 -1.80 24.83
C VAL A 58 -2.90 -2.65 24.62
N MET A 59 -3.50 -3.11 25.71
CA MET A 59 -4.62 -4.04 25.67
C MET A 59 -5.93 -3.37 25.26
N TYR A 60 -6.28 -2.29 25.92
CA TYR A 60 -7.49 -1.49 25.73
C TYR A 60 -7.35 -0.17 26.49
N ASN A 61 -8.26 0.77 26.26
CA ASN A 61 -8.27 2.04 26.98
C ASN A 61 -9.12 1.96 28.26
N ALA A 62 -8.60 2.46 29.36
CA ALA A 62 -9.27 2.46 30.67
C ALA A 62 -10.68 3.08 30.65
N ASP A 63 -10.93 4.02 29.74
CA ASP A 63 -12.22 4.72 29.60
C ASP A 63 -13.35 3.79 29.14
N GLU A 64 -13.03 2.73 28.43
CA GLU A 64 -13.97 1.74 27.95
C GLU A 64 -14.40 0.77 29.06
N GLY A 65 -13.52 0.55 30.07
CA GLY A 65 -13.76 -0.34 31.21
C GLY A 65 -14.19 -1.73 30.74
N ALA A 66 -15.17 -2.31 31.41
CA ALA A 66 -15.69 -3.65 31.07
C ALA A 66 -16.33 -3.77 29.66
N ARG A 67 -16.55 -2.65 28.95
CA ARG A 67 -17.03 -2.68 27.54
C ARG A 67 -15.91 -2.90 26.54
N ALA A 68 -14.67 -2.74 26.95
CA ALA A 68 -13.52 -2.93 26.07
C ALA A 68 -13.38 -4.39 25.65
N SER A 69 -13.11 -4.61 24.39
CA SER A 69 -12.67 -5.89 23.85
C SER A 69 -11.52 -5.67 22.87
N ASN A 70 -10.57 -6.58 22.89
CA ASN A 70 -9.45 -6.59 21.97
C ASN A 70 -9.33 -8.01 21.39
N ASP A 71 -9.08 -8.12 20.09
CA ASP A 71 -9.01 -9.40 19.37
C ASP A 71 -7.90 -10.31 19.88
N GLY A 72 -7.01 -9.75 20.68
CA GLY A 72 -6.06 -10.49 21.43
C GLY A 72 -4.61 -10.19 21.10
N PHE A 73 -3.78 -10.83 21.87
CA PHE A 73 -2.32 -10.73 21.81
C PHE A 73 -1.75 -11.86 20.94
N VAL A 74 -0.93 -11.50 19.97
CA VAL A 74 -0.29 -12.45 19.06
C VAL A 74 1.08 -12.84 19.60
N VAL A 75 1.41 -14.14 19.57
CA VAL A 75 2.72 -14.66 19.95
C VAL A 75 3.41 -15.33 18.74
N PRO A 76 4.11 -14.55 17.91
CA PRO A 76 4.82 -15.06 16.75
C PRO A 76 6.06 -15.85 17.15
N VAL A 77 6.20 -17.07 16.62
CA VAL A 77 7.42 -17.88 16.69
C VAL A 77 7.99 -17.98 15.28
N TYR A 78 9.26 -17.69 15.15
CA TYR A 78 9.98 -17.71 13.90
C TYR A 78 11.16 -18.70 13.99
N VAL A 79 11.35 -19.49 12.92
CA VAL A 79 12.50 -20.39 12.76
C VAL A 79 13.55 -19.70 11.91
N GLU A 80 14.73 -19.46 12.48
CA GLU A 80 15.79 -18.78 11.74
C GLU A 80 16.29 -19.60 10.55
N PRO A 81 16.56 -18.95 9.41
CA PRO A 81 17.11 -19.63 8.25
C PRO A 81 18.46 -20.30 8.59
N SER A 82 18.58 -21.60 8.34
CA SER A 82 19.79 -22.36 8.49
C SER A 82 20.19 -23.05 7.18
N LYS A 83 21.47 -23.34 7.00
CA LYS A 83 21.97 -24.02 5.80
C LYS A 83 21.46 -25.45 5.66
N GLY A 84 21.08 -26.09 6.75
CA GLY A 84 20.54 -27.44 6.77
C GLY A 84 19.07 -27.52 6.34
N GLY A 85 18.34 -26.41 6.37
CA GLY A 85 16.93 -26.35 5.99
C GLY A 85 15.98 -27.17 6.89
N GLU A 86 16.45 -27.63 8.06
CA GLU A 86 15.67 -28.46 8.99
C GLU A 86 14.53 -27.64 9.60
N PRO A 87 13.29 -28.17 9.61
CA PRO A 87 12.16 -27.54 10.29
C PRO A 87 12.26 -27.70 11.81
N ALA A 88 11.68 -26.77 12.56
CA ALA A 88 11.38 -27.01 13.97
C ALA A 88 10.17 -27.95 14.07
N ARG A 89 10.30 -29.05 14.84
CA ARG A 89 9.30 -30.12 14.87
C ARG A 89 8.44 -30.03 16.13
N ASN A 90 7.13 -30.22 15.94
CA ASN A 90 6.16 -30.24 17.04
C ASN A 90 6.27 -29.00 17.94
N VAL A 91 6.32 -27.82 17.31
CA VAL A 91 6.43 -26.56 18.06
C VAL A 91 5.17 -26.33 18.86
N ARG A 92 5.35 -26.12 20.15
CA ARG A 92 4.29 -25.89 21.13
C ARG A 92 4.60 -24.62 21.92
N VAL A 93 3.62 -23.73 22.04
CA VAL A 93 3.75 -22.49 22.81
C VAL A 93 2.82 -22.55 24.02
N VAL A 94 3.37 -22.33 25.19
CA VAL A 94 2.63 -22.16 26.45
C VAL A 94 2.67 -20.68 26.82
N VAL A 95 1.51 -20.08 27.01
CA VAL A 95 1.35 -18.66 27.39
C VAL A 95 0.74 -18.61 28.79
N ASP A 96 1.48 -18.03 29.72
CA ASP A 96 1.02 -17.78 31.09
C ASP A 96 0.54 -16.32 31.21
N ALA A 97 -0.76 -16.16 31.34
CA ALA A 97 -1.42 -14.87 31.49
C ALA A 97 -1.87 -14.60 32.95
N SER A 98 -1.39 -15.35 33.92
CA SER A 98 -1.72 -15.17 35.35
C SER A 98 -1.38 -13.75 35.85
N GLY A 99 -0.36 -13.12 35.27
CA GLY A 99 0.02 -11.75 35.58
C GLY A 99 -0.97 -10.67 35.10
N LEU A 100 -2.09 -11.05 34.46
CA LEU A 100 -3.15 -10.11 34.04
C LEU A 100 -4.33 -10.04 35.02
N GLU A 101 -4.27 -10.77 36.14
CA GLU A 101 -5.34 -10.71 37.14
C GLU A 101 -5.59 -9.27 37.62
N GLY A 102 -6.85 -8.86 37.62
CA GLY A 102 -7.28 -7.50 37.99
C GLY A 102 -6.99 -6.42 36.92
N VAL A 103 -6.29 -6.76 35.85
CA VAL A 103 -5.94 -5.82 34.77
C VAL A 103 -6.74 -6.12 33.49
N ALA A 104 -6.96 -7.39 33.20
CA ALA A 104 -7.80 -7.82 32.11
C ALA A 104 -8.54 -9.12 32.45
N ARG A 105 -9.70 -9.32 31.84
CA ARG A 105 -10.36 -10.62 31.79
C ARG A 105 -9.97 -11.32 30.49
N LEU A 106 -9.74 -12.61 30.59
CA LEU A 106 -9.42 -13.42 29.43
C LEU A 106 -10.72 -14.06 28.90
N GLY A 107 -10.89 -14.01 27.58
CA GLY A 107 -11.95 -14.67 26.84
C GLY A 107 -11.47 -15.96 26.21
N ASP A 108 -12.40 -16.77 25.75
CA ASP A 108 -12.11 -18.02 25.06
C ASP A 108 -11.47 -17.74 23.67
N LYS A 109 -10.53 -18.61 23.28
CA LYS A 109 -9.95 -18.64 21.94
C LYS A 109 -9.89 -20.06 21.40
N ASP A 110 -10.39 -20.23 20.19
CA ASP A 110 -10.54 -21.54 19.54
C ASP A 110 -9.21 -22.16 19.09
N MET A 111 -8.14 -21.38 19.02
CA MET A 111 -6.84 -21.81 18.50
C MET A 111 -5.93 -22.45 19.55
N CYS A 112 -6.21 -22.30 20.85
CA CYS A 112 -5.37 -22.77 21.93
C CYS A 112 -6.23 -23.42 23.02
N THR A 113 -5.72 -24.45 23.67
CA THR A 113 -6.36 -25.06 24.85
C THR A 113 -6.04 -24.24 26.08
N ALA A 114 -7.08 -23.85 26.85
CA ALA A 114 -6.93 -23.08 28.08
C ALA A 114 -7.09 -23.98 29.33
N ASP A 115 -6.23 -23.79 30.31
CA ASP A 115 -6.34 -24.30 31.67
C ASP A 115 -6.17 -23.13 32.65
N GLY A 116 -7.28 -22.51 33.02
CA GLY A 116 -7.29 -21.25 33.75
C GLY A 116 -6.56 -20.13 32.95
N PRO A 117 -5.55 -19.46 33.53
CA PRO A 117 -4.81 -18.41 32.84
C PRO A 117 -3.68 -18.95 31.92
N ILE A 118 -3.52 -20.27 31.81
CA ILE A 118 -2.49 -20.90 31.01
C ILE A 118 -3.09 -21.36 29.68
N TYR A 119 -2.48 -20.92 28.57
CA TYR A 119 -2.90 -21.26 27.23
C TYR A 119 -1.83 -22.09 26.53
N THR A 120 -2.23 -23.18 25.91
CA THR A 120 -1.34 -24.06 25.14
C THR A 120 -1.77 -24.05 23.69
N CYS A 121 -0.87 -23.63 22.81
CA CYS A 121 -1.07 -23.55 21.39
C CYS A 121 -0.13 -24.51 20.65
N GLU A 122 -0.66 -25.35 19.80
CA GLU A 122 0.12 -26.28 18.97
C GLU A 122 0.39 -25.66 17.61
N TYR A 123 1.63 -25.23 17.37
CA TYR A 123 2.05 -24.61 16.11
C TYR A 123 2.47 -25.65 15.06
N GLY A 124 2.66 -26.90 15.47
CA GLY A 124 3.08 -27.99 14.58
C GLY A 124 4.53 -27.86 14.09
N ASN A 125 4.78 -28.24 12.85
CA ASN A 125 6.12 -28.14 12.25
C ASN A 125 6.29 -26.82 11.53
N LEU A 126 7.25 -26.01 11.96
CA LEU A 126 7.60 -24.73 11.34
C LEU A 126 8.82 -24.93 10.43
N GLN A 127 8.65 -24.54 9.16
CA GLN A 127 9.71 -24.66 8.16
C GLN A 127 10.85 -23.66 8.44
N ASN A 128 12.04 -24.01 7.98
CA ASN A 128 13.20 -23.13 8.05
C ASN A 128 12.95 -21.83 7.28
N GLY A 129 13.12 -20.70 7.95
CA GLY A 129 12.82 -19.37 7.40
C GLY A 129 11.35 -18.94 7.50
N ASP A 130 10.48 -19.82 7.97
CA ASP A 130 9.06 -19.52 8.18
C ASP A 130 8.77 -19.16 9.63
N GLY A 131 7.63 -18.51 9.84
CA GLY A 131 7.07 -18.20 11.13
C GLY A 131 5.60 -18.61 11.20
N GLU A 132 5.12 -18.81 12.42
CA GLU A 132 3.72 -19.04 12.71
C GLU A 132 3.30 -18.16 13.89
N SER A 133 2.06 -17.74 13.90
CA SER A 133 1.56 -16.92 14.99
C SER A 133 0.09 -17.21 15.28
N TYR A 134 -0.20 -17.44 16.55
CA TYR A 134 -1.56 -17.54 17.03
C TYR A 134 -1.89 -16.39 17.97
N THR A 135 -3.18 -16.09 18.10
CA THR A 135 -3.73 -15.13 19.05
C THR A 135 -4.25 -15.91 20.26
N PRO A 136 -3.40 -16.23 21.26
CA PRO A 136 -3.81 -17.10 22.36
C PRO A 136 -4.76 -16.42 23.33
N LEU A 137 -4.78 -15.07 23.37
CA LEU A 137 -5.55 -14.30 24.33
C LEU A 137 -6.63 -13.45 23.65
N SER A 138 -7.86 -13.56 24.09
CA SER A 138 -8.89 -12.56 23.92
C SER A 138 -8.93 -11.70 25.18
N LEU A 139 -8.69 -10.41 25.05
CA LEU A 139 -8.57 -9.49 26.18
C LEU A 139 -9.86 -8.70 26.34
N LEU A 140 -10.48 -8.82 27.51
CA LEU A 140 -11.68 -8.09 27.87
C LEU A 140 -11.35 -7.08 28.98
N GLY A 141 -11.93 -5.90 28.90
CA GLY A 141 -11.69 -4.83 29.85
C GLY A 141 -12.23 -5.16 31.26
N VAL A 142 -11.70 -4.46 32.25
CA VAL A 142 -12.09 -4.53 33.66
C VAL A 142 -12.40 -3.11 34.14
N ASP A 143 -13.47 -2.97 34.94
CA ASP A 143 -13.79 -1.69 35.57
C ASP A 143 -12.82 -1.40 36.72
N GLY A 144 -12.58 -0.10 36.97
CA GLY A 144 -11.73 0.36 38.08
C GLY A 144 -10.24 0.47 37.76
N VAL A 145 -9.80 0.02 36.57
CA VAL A 145 -8.42 0.21 36.11
C VAL A 145 -8.14 1.66 35.71
N GLU A 146 -6.88 2.05 35.77
CA GLU A 146 -6.40 3.36 35.34
C GLU A 146 -5.42 3.25 34.16
N PRO A 147 -5.27 4.28 33.34
CA PRO A 147 -4.24 4.33 32.31
C PRO A 147 -2.85 4.04 32.88
N GLY A 148 -2.18 3.05 32.31
CA GLY A 148 -0.85 2.60 32.73
C GLY A 148 -0.84 1.44 33.73
N ASP A 149 -1.99 1.02 34.26
CA ASP A 149 -2.10 -0.27 34.95
C ASP A 149 -1.62 -1.36 34.02
N SER A 150 -0.94 -2.36 34.54
CA SER A 150 -0.30 -3.33 33.68
C SER A 150 0.00 -4.64 34.38
N GLY A 151 0.00 -5.69 33.59
CA GLY A 151 0.48 -7.01 33.98
C GLY A 151 1.57 -7.51 33.03
N THR A 152 2.01 -8.72 33.22
CA THR A 152 3.01 -9.38 32.37
C THR A 152 2.48 -10.71 31.91
N VAL A 153 2.62 -10.97 30.62
CA VAL A 153 2.41 -12.29 30.02
C VAL A 153 3.77 -12.91 29.74
N THR A 154 3.94 -14.16 30.15
CA THR A 154 5.13 -14.95 29.86
C THR A 154 4.77 -16.04 28.86
N TYR A 155 5.64 -16.31 27.92
CA TYR A 155 5.44 -17.37 26.94
C TYR A 155 6.69 -18.20 26.75
N THR A 156 6.50 -19.50 26.51
CA THR A 156 7.58 -20.48 26.34
C THR A 156 7.27 -21.31 25.10
N ALA A 157 8.20 -21.34 24.17
CA ALA A 157 8.11 -22.24 23.02
C ALA A 157 9.08 -23.41 23.18
N THR A 158 8.59 -24.61 22.88
CA THR A 158 9.35 -25.85 22.85
C THR A 158 9.21 -26.51 21.50
N ALA A 159 10.23 -27.25 21.07
CA ALA A 159 10.22 -28.11 19.90
C ALA A 159 11.07 -29.35 20.16
N ASP A 160 10.84 -30.45 19.43
CA ASP A 160 11.56 -31.71 19.62
C ASP A 160 13.06 -31.57 19.30
N ASN A 161 13.42 -30.66 18.40
CA ASN A 161 14.77 -30.52 17.84
C ASN A 161 15.35 -29.10 17.95
N ALA A 162 14.79 -28.27 18.80
CA ALA A 162 15.30 -26.92 19.06
C ALA A 162 15.35 -26.64 20.58
N PRO A 163 16.23 -25.74 21.05
CA PRO A 163 16.22 -25.28 22.43
C PRO A 163 14.90 -24.60 22.80
N THR A 164 14.47 -24.78 24.03
CA THR A 164 13.35 -24.02 24.59
C THR A 164 13.70 -22.54 24.62
N ILE A 165 12.79 -21.71 24.18
CA ILE A 165 12.87 -20.26 24.26
C ILE A 165 11.77 -19.69 25.14
N THR A 166 12.05 -18.58 25.83
CA THR A 166 11.09 -17.88 26.68
C THR A 166 11.06 -16.40 26.31
N GLY A 167 9.91 -15.78 26.48
CA GLY A 167 9.74 -14.35 26.27
C GLY A 167 8.69 -13.78 27.22
N THR A 168 8.65 -12.46 27.30
CA THR A 168 7.69 -11.73 28.13
C THR A 168 7.23 -10.47 27.41
N THR A 169 5.96 -10.13 27.59
CA THR A 169 5.43 -8.84 27.16
C THR A 169 4.72 -8.16 28.31
N ARG A 170 5.01 -6.89 28.51
CA ARG A 170 4.24 -6.05 29.42
C ARG A 170 2.93 -5.66 28.75
N MET A 171 1.82 -6.04 29.33
CA MET A 171 0.48 -5.72 28.89
C MET A 171 -0.01 -4.52 29.67
N ALA A 172 -0.32 -3.41 29.01
CA ALA A 172 -0.69 -2.16 29.65
C ALA A 172 -2.10 -1.70 29.28
N VAL A 173 -2.79 -1.11 30.22
CA VAL A 173 -4.06 -0.41 29.98
C VAL A 173 -3.73 0.97 29.39
N GLY A 174 -4.29 1.27 28.25
CA GLY A 174 -4.09 2.51 27.52
C GLY A 174 -4.97 3.66 28.02
N GLY A 175 -4.85 4.79 27.38
CA GLY A 175 -5.62 6.02 27.64
C GLY A 175 -4.85 7.08 28.42
N PRO A 176 -5.46 8.24 28.64
CA PRO A 176 -6.72 8.67 28.07
C PRO A 176 -6.65 8.85 26.56
N THR A 177 -7.75 8.57 25.86
CA THR A 177 -7.88 8.86 24.44
C THR A 177 -8.11 10.34 24.23
N LEU A 178 -7.29 10.96 23.39
CA LEU A 178 -7.43 12.36 23.01
C LEU A 178 -8.12 12.42 21.64
N SER A 179 -9.18 13.21 21.55
CA SER A 179 -9.98 13.35 20.34
C SER A 179 -9.68 14.66 19.62
N ALA A 180 -9.94 14.69 18.33
CA ALA A 180 -9.85 15.84 17.45
C ALA A 180 -11.21 16.07 16.75
N PRO A 181 -11.39 17.21 16.06
CA PRO A 181 -12.69 17.58 15.45
C PRO A 181 -13.15 16.68 14.29
N GLY A 182 -12.35 15.72 13.84
CA GLY A 182 -12.58 15.01 12.58
C GLY A 182 -12.33 15.94 11.40
N GLN A 183 -13.38 16.51 10.84
CA GLN A 183 -13.26 17.41 9.70
C GLN A 183 -13.09 18.87 10.13
N GLU A 184 -11.99 19.51 9.70
CA GLU A 184 -11.76 20.94 9.80
C GLU A 184 -12.34 21.69 8.59
N LYS A 185 -12.50 23.00 8.72
CA LYS A 185 -12.92 23.84 7.58
C LYS A 185 -11.84 23.84 6.51
N GLY A 186 -12.14 23.25 5.36
CA GLY A 186 -11.22 23.18 4.21
C GLY A 186 -10.85 24.56 3.65
N VAL A 187 -9.73 24.60 2.95
CA VAL A 187 -9.22 25.79 2.23
C VAL A 187 -9.39 25.55 0.74
N SER A 188 -10.04 26.47 0.03
CA SER A 188 -10.31 26.37 -1.40
C SER A 188 -9.50 27.38 -2.21
N GLY A 189 -9.00 26.93 -3.39
CA GLY A 189 -8.35 27.81 -4.36
C GLY A 189 -6.99 28.34 -3.89
N LEU A 190 -6.23 27.57 -3.12
CA LEU A 190 -4.90 27.97 -2.66
C LEU A 190 -3.89 27.85 -3.80
N ALA A 191 -3.32 28.99 -4.23
CA ALA A 191 -2.35 28.99 -5.33
C ALA A 191 -0.99 28.41 -4.89
N PRO A 192 -0.22 27.77 -5.80
CA PRO A 192 1.17 27.37 -5.53
C PRO A 192 2.02 28.52 -5.00
N GLY A 193 2.85 28.26 -4.00
CA GLY A 193 3.64 29.27 -3.28
C GLY A 193 2.87 30.08 -2.25
N LYS A 194 1.56 29.89 -2.10
CA LYS A 194 0.75 30.56 -1.08
C LYS A 194 0.58 29.66 0.13
N SER A 195 0.49 30.32 1.30
CA SER A 195 0.33 29.67 2.60
C SER A 195 -1.10 29.80 3.10
N ALA A 196 -1.51 28.80 3.86
CA ALA A 196 -2.69 28.84 4.70
C ALA A 196 -2.35 28.27 6.09
N ASN A 197 -3.33 28.17 6.95
CA ASN A 197 -3.08 27.74 8.31
C ASN A 197 -4.26 26.97 8.91
N VAL A 198 -3.96 26.16 9.94
CA VAL A 198 -4.93 25.48 10.78
C VAL A 198 -4.52 25.59 12.24
N THR A 199 -5.47 25.80 13.12
CA THR A 199 -5.25 25.76 14.57
C THR A 199 -5.66 24.38 15.07
N ALA A 200 -4.70 23.54 15.44
CA ALA A 200 -4.99 22.21 15.91
C ALA A 200 -5.72 22.24 17.25
N ARG A 201 -6.77 21.42 17.37
CA ARG A 201 -7.67 21.34 18.52
C ARG A 201 -7.68 19.92 19.07
N LEU A 202 -7.84 19.80 20.39
CA LEU A 202 -8.00 18.53 21.07
C LEU A 202 -9.08 18.60 22.14
N ALA A 203 -9.72 17.49 22.42
CA ALA A 203 -10.50 17.26 23.61
C ALA A 203 -10.03 16.00 24.33
N ASN A 204 -10.01 16.03 25.64
CA ASN A 204 -9.91 14.87 26.49
C ASN A 204 -11.31 14.55 27.02
N ASN A 205 -12.09 13.77 26.27
CA ASN A 205 -13.46 13.41 26.63
C ASN A 205 -13.53 12.31 27.70
N THR A 206 -12.38 11.91 28.23
CA THR A 206 -12.24 10.81 29.17
C THR A 206 -12.36 11.26 30.62
N ARG A 207 -12.57 10.31 31.52
CA ARG A 207 -12.59 10.58 32.99
C ARG A 207 -11.20 10.73 33.61
N PHE A 208 -10.15 10.46 32.84
CA PHE A 208 -8.78 10.53 33.32
C PHE A 208 -8.02 11.74 32.74
N PRO A 209 -7.28 12.51 33.53
CA PRO A 209 -6.33 13.46 32.98
C PRO A 209 -5.12 12.73 32.39
N THR A 210 -4.43 13.34 31.43
CA THR A 210 -3.14 12.79 30.99
C THR A 210 -2.12 12.84 32.11
N LYS A 211 -1.43 11.73 32.37
CA LYS A 211 -0.39 11.66 33.41
C LYS A 211 0.84 12.52 33.10
N GLN A 212 1.12 12.68 31.82
CA GLN A 212 2.21 13.52 31.27
C GLN A 212 1.61 14.60 30.36
N GLY A 213 2.47 15.42 29.76
CA GLY A 213 2.03 16.35 28.71
C GLY A 213 1.45 15.62 27.50
N VAL A 214 1.08 16.33 26.47
CA VAL A 214 0.55 15.75 25.22
C VAL A 214 1.50 16.00 24.05
N ALA A 215 1.41 15.17 23.03
CA ALA A 215 2.10 15.33 21.77
C ALA A 215 1.10 15.51 20.62
N LEU A 216 1.49 16.32 19.65
CA LEU A 216 0.78 16.54 18.40
C LEU A 216 1.65 16.03 17.26
N GLN A 217 1.13 15.10 16.49
CA GLN A 217 1.70 14.70 15.21
C GLN A 217 0.91 15.36 14.10
N VAL A 218 1.61 15.97 13.15
CA VAL A 218 1.03 16.63 11.97
C VAL A 218 1.62 16.00 10.74
N ASN A 219 0.77 15.69 9.77
CA ASN A 219 1.20 15.24 8.44
C ASN A 219 0.54 16.10 7.37
N VAL A 220 1.26 16.41 6.33
CA VAL A 220 0.72 17.07 5.15
C VAL A 220 0.98 16.20 3.92
N SER A 221 0.04 16.23 3.01
CA SER A 221 0.16 15.46 1.78
C SER A 221 1.30 15.96 0.89
N GLU A 222 1.74 15.13 -0.04
CA GLU A 222 2.73 15.52 -1.05
C GLU A 222 2.29 16.78 -1.81
N GLY A 223 3.20 17.67 -2.09
CA GLY A 223 2.90 19.00 -2.68
C GLY A 223 2.53 20.07 -1.66
N VAL A 224 2.54 19.73 -0.37
CA VAL A 224 2.34 20.68 0.74
C VAL A 224 3.54 20.58 1.69
N THR A 225 3.95 21.70 2.28
CA THR A 225 5.05 21.73 3.26
C THR A 225 4.67 22.58 4.47
N LEU A 226 5.14 22.20 5.66
CA LEU A 226 5.02 22.99 6.86
C LEU A 226 6.06 24.12 6.84
N THR A 227 5.64 25.36 7.08
CA THR A 227 6.52 26.54 6.93
C THR A 227 6.76 27.33 8.22
N ALA A 228 5.88 27.27 9.21
CA ALA A 228 6.14 27.80 10.54
C ALA A 228 6.76 26.71 11.43
N LEU A 229 8.07 26.79 11.65
CA LEU A 229 8.83 25.74 12.35
C LEU A 229 8.97 26.11 13.85
N HIS A 230 8.05 25.64 14.68
CA HIS A 230 8.01 25.92 16.12
C HIS A 230 9.09 25.16 16.89
N ASN A 231 9.72 25.78 17.88
CA ASN A 231 10.88 25.21 18.58
C ASN A 231 10.56 24.07 19.58
N ASN A 232 9.29 23.85 19.89
CA ASN A 232 8.82 22.66 20.61
C ASN A 232 8.38 21.53 19.67
N CYS A 233 8.65 21.67 18.37
CA CYS A 233 8.38 20.67 17.34
C CYS A 233 9.69 20.16 16.71
N PHE A 234 9.65 18.90 16.29
CA PHE A 234 10.67 18.25 15.50
C PHE A 234 10.06 17.83 14.15
N TYR A 235 10.81 17.97 13.09
CA TYR A 235 10.34 17.82 11.71
C TYR A 235 11.13 16.74 10.99
N ALA A 236 10.48 16.06 10.05
CA ALA A 236 11.11 15.10 9.17
C ALA A 236 11.76 15.82 7.97
N GLY A 237 13.01 16.24 8.14
CA GLY A 237 13.80 16.91 7.09
C GLY A 237 13.59 18.43 6.96
N PRO A 238 14.31 19.06 6.00
CA PRO A 238 14.34 20.51 5.85
C PRO A 238 13.12 21.12 5.11
N ALA A 239 12.44 20.31 4.29
CA ALA A 239 11.16 20.66 3.66
C ALA A 239 10.08 19.74 4.23
N PRO A 240 9.62 20.00 5.47
CA PRO A 240 8.93 19.01 6.25
C PRO A 240 7.50 18.80 5.78
N THR A 241 7.18 17.52 5.54
CA THR A 241 5.81 17.04 5.33
C THR A 241 5.20 16.50 6.62
N SER A 242 5.99 16.40 7.70
CA SER A 242 5.49 15.99 9.00
C SER A 242 6.20 16.70 10.15
N ALA A 243 5.50 16.83 11.27
CA ALA A 243 5.99 17.41 12.52
C ALA A 243 5.50 16.63 13.72
N TRP A 244 6.32 16.56 14.75
CA TRP A 244 5.99 16.01 16.06
C TRP A 244 6.29 17.07 17.13
N CYS A 245 5.25 17.59 17.79
CA CYS A 245 5.34 18.68 18.75
C CYS A 245 4.96 18.21 20.15
N THR A 246 5.69 18.66 21.17
CA THR A 246 5.40 18.34 22.57
C THR A 246 4.89 19.53 23.34
N PHE A 247 3.96 19.26 24.24
CA PHE A 247 3.35 20.23 25.14
C PHE A 247 3.44 19.73 26.58
N PRO A 248 3.97 20.50 27.51
CA PRO A 248 4.03 20.13 28.94
C PRO A 248 2.64 20.12 29.60
N THR A 249 1.64 20.70 28.94
CA THR A 249 0.27 20.77 29.43
C THR A 249 -0.34 19.37 29.55
N LYS A 250 -0.78 19.03 30.77
CA LYS A 250 -1.60 17.85 31.02
C LYS A 250 -3.04 18.15 30.63
N ALA A 251 -3.61 17.36 29.73
CA ALA A 251 -5.01 17.53 29.35
C ALA A 251 -5.91 17.04 30.49
N ALA A 252 -6.62 17.95 31.12
CA ALA A 252 -7.56 17.60 32.20
C ALA A 252 -8.76 16.79 31.64
N ALA A 253 -9.34 15.95 32.47
CA ALA A 253 -10.56 15.20 32.13
C ALA A 253 -11.69 16.15 31.72
N GLY A 254 -12.43 15.84 30.67
CA GLY A 254 -13.53 16.61 30.12
C GLY A 254 -13.14 18.00 29.60
N ALA A 255 -11.87 18.25 29.30
CA ALA A 255 -11.38 19.55 28.86
C ALA A 255 -10.93 19.58 27.40
N ALA A 256 -11.21 20.69 26.71
CA ALA A 256 -10.74 20.94 25.36
C ALA A 256 -9.67 22.03 25.30
N TYR A 257 -8.79 21.92 24.32
CA TYR A 257 -7.67 22.83 24.09
C TYR A 257 -7.48 23.11 22.61
N ARG A 258 -6.77 24.20 22.33
CA ARG A 258 -6.27 24.50 20.98
C ARG A 258 -4.82 24.99 21.09
N THR A 259 -4.09 24.92 20.00
CA THR A 259 -2.76 25.54 19.92
C THR A 259 -2.87 27.06 20.02
N SER A 260 -1.89 27.68 20.66
CA SER A 260 -1.84 29.15 20.86
C SER A 260 -1.62 29.92 19.55
N GLY A 261 -1.05 29.28 18.57
CA GLY A 261 -0.84 29.78 17.22
C GLY A 261 -1.19 28.71 16.16
N PRO A 262 -1.30 29.11 14.91
CA PRO A 262 -1.62 28.19 13.82
C PRO A 262 -0.39 27.37 13.38
N LEU A 263 -0.66 26.19 12.86
CA LEU A 263 0.24 25.46 11.97
C LEU A 263 0.13 26.09 10.59
N VAL A 264 1.22 26.57 10.03
CA VAL A 264 1.25 27.20 8.71
C VAL A 264 1.83 26.22 7.69
N TYR A 265 1.14 26.08 6.59
CA TYR A 265 1.55 25.21 5.48
C TYR A 265 1.48 25.96 4.15
N THR A 266 2.27 25.53 3.20
CA THR A 266 2.40 26.17 1.87
C THR A 266 2.27 25.10 0.78
N VAL A 267 1.49 25.39 -0.26
CA VAL A 267 1.45 24.57 -1.47
C VAL A 267 2.75 24.77 -2.25
N THR A 268 3.51 23.70 -2.44
CA THR A 268 4.82 23.74 -3.12
C THR A 268 4.64 23.72 -4.62
N PRO A 269 5.26 24.62 -5.41
CA PRO A 269 5.20 24.54 -6.87
C PRO A 269 5.85 23.26 -7.41
N PRO A 270 5.33 22.63 -8.51
CA PRO A 270 4.23 23.10 -9.35
C PRO A 270 2.83 22.96 -8.73
N GLY A 271 2.72 22.27 -7.59
CA GLY A 271 1.46 22.04 -6.89
C GLY A 271 0.74 20.77 -7.36
N LYS A 272 -0.25 20.37 -6.55
CA LYS A 272 -1.22 19.33 -6.86
C LYS A 272 -2.62 19.93 -6.89
N LEU A 273 -3.58 19.23 -7.49
CA LEU A 273 -4.98 19.68 -7.55
C LEU A 273 -5.59 19.83 -6.17
N SER A 274 -5.31 18.89 -5.31
CA SER A 274 -5.75 18.85 -3.92
C SER A 274 -4.61 18.49 -2.98
N GLY A 275 -4.84 18.68 -1.73
CA GLY A 275 -3.94 18.29 -0.64
C GLY A 275 -4.68 18.20 0.67
N GLU A 276 -4.01 17.71 1.68
CA GLU A 276 -4.58 17.52 3.00
C GLU A 276 -3.56 17.87 4.10
N VAL A 277 -4.07 18.36 5.20
CA VAL A 277 -3.35 18.43 6.48
C VAL A 277 -4.10 17.56 7.46
N THR A 278 -3.41 16.59 8.05
CA THR A 278 -3.94 15.74 9.11
C THR A 278 -3.15 15.95 10.39
N TYR A 279 -3.81 15.80 11.53
CA TYR A 279 -3.12 15.83 12.79
C TYR A 279 -3.78 14.89 13.82
N THR A 280 -2.95 14.35 14.71
CA THR A 280 -3.36 13.44 15.79
C THR A 280 -2.77 13.91 17.11
N TRP A 281 -3.46 13.56 18.20
CA TRP A 281 -3.01 13.86 19.56
C TRP A 281 -2.74 12.55 20.32
N SER A 282 -1.70 12.56 21.12
CA SER A 282 -1.38 11.45 22.02
C SER A 282 -0.93 11.95 23.39
N SER A 283 -1.14 11.15 24.42
CA SER A 283 -0.42 11.28 25.69
C SER A 283 0.95 10.63 25.48
N PRO A 284 2.09 11.28 25.81
CA PRO A 284 3.23 11.30 24.92
C PRO A 284 3.72 9.93 24.47
N ALA A 285 3.58 9.73 23.16
CA ALA A 285 4.31 8.71 22.45
C ALA A 285 5.78 9.12 22.26
N SER A 286 6.64 8.16 22.01
CA SER A 286 8.01 8.44 21.63
C SER A 286 8.03 9.22 20.31
N ARG A 287 8.92 10.22 20.24
CA ARG A 287 9.16 10.94 18.99
C ARG A 287 9.60 9.97 17.89
N PRO A 288 9.03 10.03 16.69
CA PRO A 288 9.49 9.24 15.55
C PRO A 288 10.98 9.49 15.25
N ALA A 289 11.70 8.44 14.89
CA ALA A 289 13.16 8.49 14.74
C ALA A 289 13.63 9.42 13.59
N ASP A 290 12.81 9.58 12.56
CA ASP A 290 13.05 10.44 11.40
C ASP A 290 12.81 11.92 11.65
N HIS A 291 12.13 12.30 12.75
CA HIS A 291 11.87 13.68 13.16
C HIS A 291 13.09 14.25 13.90
N THR A 292 14.13 14.61 13.17
CA THR A 292 15.43 15.04 13.72
C THR A 292 15.67 16.55 13.69
N VAL A 293 14.95 17.30 12.84
CA VAL A 293 15.16 18.74 12.67
C VAL A 293 14.28 19.50 13.67
N ARG A 294 14.91 20.18 14.63
CA ARG A 294 14.19 21.03 15.58
C ARG A 294 13.82 22.37 14.96
N GLY A 295 12.60 22.83 15.18
CA GLY A 295 12.18 24.16 14.76
C GLY A 295 12.85 25.29 15.55
N THR A 296 12.85 26.49 14.98
CA THR A 296 13.51 27.68 15.53
C THR A 296 12.55 28.81 15.89
N GLY A 297 11.28 28.71 15.49
CA GLY A 297 10.26 29.73 15.78
C GLY A 297 9.76 29.71 17.24
N SER A 298 8.86 30.58 17.56
CA SER A 298 8.24 30.65 18.91
C SER A 298 7.51 29.32 19.20
N PRO A 299 7.55 28.84 20.47
CA PRO A 299 6.87 27.61 20.83
C PRO A 299 5.35 27.76 20.73
N LEU A 300 4.70 26.69 20.30
CA LEU A 300 3.26 26.54 20.48
C LEU A 300 2.99 26.14 21.94
N THR A 301 1.91 26.68 22.50
CA THR A 301 1.36 26.27 23.80
C THR A 301 -0.08 25.78 23.59
N LEU A 302 -0.64 25.15 24.61
CA LEU A 302 -2.06 24.78 24.61
C LEU A 302 -2.85 25.78 25.42
N VAL A 303 -3.88 26.32 24.82
CA VAL A 303 -4.83 27.25 25.44
C VAL A 303 -6.15 26.51 25.65
N ARG A 304 -6.66 26.50 26.89
CA ARG A 304 -7.94 25.88 27.19
C ARG A 304 -9.07 26.61 26.45
N THR A 305 -10.01 25.83 25.90
CA THR A 305 -11.20 26.36 25.22
C THR A 305 -12.45 25.76 25.85
N ALA A 306 -13.63 26.18 25.40
CA ALA A 306 -14.88 25.53 25.79
C ALA A 306 -14.84 24.06 25.45
N ALA A 307 -15.46 23.21 26.28
CA ALA A 307 -15.60 21.81 26.00
C ALA A 307 -16.33 21.61 24.64
N GLN A 308 -15.84 20.68 23.84
CA GLN A 308 -16.38 20.36 22.55
C GLN A 308 -16.38 18.83 22.43
N ASP A 309 -17.47 18.29 21.92
CA ASP A 309 -17.59 16.86 21.62
C ASP A 309 -16.83 16.59 20.33
N PHE A 310 -15.55 16.27 20.50
CA PHE A 310 -14.74 15.71 19.43
C PHE A 310 -14.76 14.20 19.57
N ASP A 311 -15.08 13.50 18.52
CA ASP A 311 -15.27 12.05 18.48
C ASP A 311 -14.28 11.31 17.56
N ASP A 312 -13.43 12.05 16.86
CA ASP A 312 -12.45 11.48 15.94
C ASP A 312 -11.05 11.45 16.56
N SER A 313 -10.25 10.47 16.17
CA SER A 313 -8.82 10.38 16.52
C SER A 313 -7.94 11.37 15.75
N HIS A 314 -8.45 11.95 14.67
CA HIS A 314 -7.74 12.83 13.74
C HIS A 314 -8.47 14.15 13.54
N GLY A 315 -7.71 15.24 13.39
CA GLY A 315 -8.21 16.44 12.72
C GLY A 315 -7.75 16.42 11.27
N ARG A 316 -8.66 16.66 10.34
CA ARG A 316 -8.42 16.60 8.90
C ARG A 316 -8.88 17.88 8.23
N LEU A 317 -8.02 18.47 7.40
CA LEU A 317 -8.30 19.66 6.63
C LEU A 317 -7.97 19.42 5.17
N GLY A 318 -9.00 19.44 4.31
CA GLY A 318 -8.84 19.36 2.87
C GLY A 318 -8.40 20.70 2.25
N ILE A 319 -7.55 20.63 1.24
CA ILE A 319 -7.05 21.76 0.48
C ILE A 319 -7.42 21.55 -0.97
N THR A 320 -8.13 22.48 -1.62
CA THR A 320 -8.16 22.54 -3.08
C THR A 320 -7.28 23.68 -3.57
N THR A 321 -6.58 23.49 -4.67
CA THR A 321 -5.64 24.47 -5.20
C THR A 321 -6.21 25.19 -6.42
N THR A 322 -5.49 26.18 -6.94
CA THR A 322 -5.78 26.81 -8.26
C THR A 322 -5.12 26.07 -9.40
N VAL A 323 -4.38 25.00 -9.13
CA VAL A 323 -3.76 24.16 -10.15
C VAL A 323 -4.85 23.43 -10.93
N GLN A 324 -4.64 23.23 -12.21
CA GLN A 324 -5.56 22.59 -13.13
C GLN A 324 -4.93 21.35 -13.75
N ALA A 325 -5.74 20.33 -13.99
CA ALA A 325 -5.42 19.28 -14.94
C ALA A 325 -5.76 19.77 -16.35
N ASP A 326 -5.19 19.16 -17.35
CA ASP A 326 -5.48 19.45 -18.77
C ASP A 326 -5.29 18.14 -19.54
N TYR A 327 -6.37 17.41 -19.78
CA TYR A 327 -6.34 16.11 -20.43
C TYR A 327 -6.57 16.25 -21.94
N ARG A 328 -5.61 15.77 -22.72
CA ARG A 328 -5.70 15.69 -24.16
C ARG A 328 -5.87 14.24 -24.63
N PRO A 329 -6.77 13.95 -25.59
CA PRO A 329 -6.90 12.62 -26.17
C PRO A 329 -5.63 12.18 -26.92
N VAL A 330 -5.18 10.97 -26.66
CA VAL A 330 -4.21 10.25 -27.48
C VAL A 330 -4.96 9.43 -28.51
N THR A 331 -4.75 9.75 -29.78
CA THR A 331 -5.48 9.15 -30.91
C THR A 331 -4.55 8.63 -31.98
N ALA A 332 -5.07 7.71 -32.81
CA ALA A 332 -4.37 7.20 -33.97
C ALA A 332 -5.36 6.87 -35.09
N THR A 333 -4.88 6.79 -36.33
CA THR A 333 -5.68 6.40 -37.49
C THR A 333 -5.90 4.89 -37.50
N VAL A 334 -7.14 4.45 -37.67
CA VAL A 334 -7.51 3.06 -37.96
C VAL A 334 -7.16 2.77 -39.43
N ARG A 335 -6.02 2.14 -39.69
CA ARG A 335 -5.51 1.90 -41.04
C ARG A 335 -5.43 0.43 -41.37
N GLY A 336 -6.01 0.01 -42.48
CA GLY A 336 -5.94 -1.37 -42.94
C GLY A 336 -6.87 -1.67 -44.10
N ARG A 337 -7.06 -2.95 -44.39
CA ARG A 337 -7.99 -3.43 -45.42
C ARG A 337 -9.29 -3.93 -44.80
N VAL A 338 -10.37 -3.87 -45.56
CA VAL A 338 -11.62 -4.50 -45.15
C VAL A 338 -11.38 -5.98 -44.80
N GLY A 339 -11.82 -6.39 -43.62
CA GLY A 339 -11.62 -7.71 -43.01
C GLY A 339 -10.40 -7.80 -42.09
N ASP A 340 -9.52 -6.81 -42.05
CA ASP A 340 -8.39 -6.80 -41.11
C ASP A 340 -8.85 -6.35 -39.72
N THR A 341 -8.24 -6.95 -38.70
CA THR A 341 -8.30 -6.44 -37.32
C THR A 341 -6.98 -5.77 -37.02
N VAL A 342 -7.05 -4.49 -36.70
CA VAL A 342 -5.87 -3.65 -36.43
C VAL A 342 -5.84 -3.25 -34.97
N LYS A 343 -4.64 -3.16 -34.44
CA LYS A 343 -4.37 -2.68 -33.08
C LYS A 343 -4.19 -1.17 -33.12
N VAL A 344 -5.01 -0.46 -32.35
CA VAL A 344 -5.02 1.01 -32.27
C VAL A 344 -4.88 1.41 -30.82
N ARG A 345 -3.86 2.20 -30.50
CA ARG A 345 -3.62 2.70 -29.16
C ARG A 345 -4.35 4.02 -28.95
N LEU A 346 -5.28 4.05 -27.99
CA LEU A 346 -6.15 5.18 -27.67
C LEU A 346 -6.11 5.44 -26.16
N GLY A 347 -6.13 6.71 -25.76
CA GLY A 347 -6.03 7.07 -24.36
C GLY A 347 -6.03 8.58 -24.15
N LEU A 348 -5.29 9.01 -23.14
CA LEU A 348 -5.12 10.42 -22.82
C LEU A 348 -3.70 10.74 -22.36
N GLU A 349 -3.36 12.02 -22.44
CA GLU A 349 -2.14 12.64 -21.97
C GLU A 349 -2.52 13.82 -21.06
N ASP A 350 -1.85 13.94 -19.92
CA ASP A 350 -1.97 15.09 -19.04
C ASP A 350 -1.00 16.19 -19.45
N LEU A 351 -1.51 17.33 -19.91
CA LEU A 351 -0.74 18.51 -20.27
C LEU A 351 -0.67 19.53 -19.13
N GLY A 352 -1.45 19.32 -18.09
CA GLY A 352 -1.56 20.23 -16.97
C GLY A 352 -0.44 20.04 -15.95
N PRO A 353 -0.09 21.10 -15.20
CA PRO A 353 0.84 20.98 -14.10
C PRO A 353 0.23 20.27 -12.87
N GLY A 354 -1.08 20.03 -12.90
CA GLY A 354 -1.83 19.50 -11.77
C GLY A 354 -1.61 18.02 -11.59
N ARG A 355 -1.10 17.63 -10.42
CA ARG A 355 -0.99 16.21 -10.03
C ARG A 355 -2.21 15.80 -9.23
N ILE A 356 -2.91 14.79 -9.70
CA ILE A 356 -4.00 14.13 -8.95
C ILE A 356 -3.38 13.33 -7.80
N GLN A 357 -4.03 13.34 -6.64
CA GLN A 357 -3.60 12.60 -5.47
C GLN A 357 -4.75 11.80 -4.89
N GLY A 358 -4.49 10.54 -4.53
CA GLY A 358 -5.45 9.67 -3.85
C GLY A 358 -6.48 9.02 -4.78
N ASP A 359 -7.54 8.51 -4.14
CA ASP A 359 -8.62 7.74 -4.78
C ASP A 359 -9.71 8.62 -5.41
N GLU A 360 -9.45 9.92 -5.59
CA GLU A 360 -10.37 10.82 -6.26
C GLU A 360 -10.60 10.37 -7.70
N GLU A 361 -11.76 10.69 -8.27
CA GLU A 361 -12.08 10.39 -9.67
C GLU A 361 -10.99 10.95 -10.59
N THR A 362 -10.11 10.06 -11.03
CA THR A 362 -8.93 10.42 -11.82
C THR A 362 -9.28 10.82 -13.25
N GLY A 363 -10.56 10.70 -13.61
CA GLY A 363 -11.04 10.97 -14.93
C GLY A 363 -11.25 9.72 -15.79
N ARG A 364 -11.73 9.94 -17.00
CA ARG A 364 -12.02 8.87 -17.96
C ARG A 364 -11.85 9.39 -19.39
N PHE A 365 -11.82 8.45 -20.33
CA PHE A 365 -11.98 8.79 -21.74
C PHE A 365 -13.04 7.91 -22.41
N GLU A 366 -13.68 8.45 -23.42
CA GLU A 366 -14.74 7.80 -24.16
C GLU A 366 -14.33 7.65 -25.63
N VAL A 367 -14.52 6.46 -26.18
CA VAL A 367 -14.15 6.13 -27.56
C VAL A 367 -15.39 5.73 -28.35
N VAL A 368 -15.71 6.48 -29.38
CA VAL A 368 -16.67 6.09 -30.41
C VAL A 368 -15.86 5.68 -31.65
N PRO A 369 -15.87 4.39 -32.02
CA PRO A 369 -15.10 3.91 -33.18
C PRO A 369 -15.65 4.52 -34.48
N PRO A 370 -14.81 4.63 -35.55
CA PRO A 370 -15.27 5.09 -36.84
C PRO A 370 -16.36 4.22 -37.42
N GLU A 371 -17.31 4.83 -38.17
CA GLU A 371 -18.33 4.08 -38.90
C GLU A 371 -17.67 3.06 -39.86
N GLY A 372 -18.23 1.86 -39.95
CA GLY A 372 -17.68 0.77 -40.73
C GLY A 372 -16.62 -0.07 -40.03
N THR A 373 -16.49 0.11 -38.71
CA THR A 373 -15.57 -0.69 -37.88
C THR A 373 -16.28 -1.30 -36.68
N THR A 374 -15.70 -2.35 -36.14
CA THR A 374 -16.16 -3.03 -34.91
C THR A 374 -14.99 -3.24 -33.96
N VAL A 375 -15.13 -2.84 -32.71
CA VAL A 375 -14.16 -3.17 -31.65
C VAL A 375 -14.36 -4.63 -31.26
N THR A 376 -13.38 -5.46 -31.55
CA THR A 376 -13.41 -6.91 -31.30
C THR A 376 -12.87 -7.28 -29.92
N SER A 377 -11.86 -6.53 -29.44
CA SER A 377 -11.24 -6.76 -28.14
C SER A 377 -10.73 -5.48 -27.53
N ILE A 378 -10.81 -5.43 -26.22
CA ILE A 378 -10.22 -4.43 -25.34
C ILE A 378 -9.45 -5.21 -24.28
N PRO A 379 -8.26 -4.76 -23.83
CA PRO A 379 -7.51 -5.48 -22.81
C PRO A 379 -8.24 -5.49 -21.47
N TYR A 380 -7.89 -6.45 -20.63
CA TYR A 380 -8.20 -6.43 -19.22
C TYR A 380 -7.22 -5.51 -18.49
N THR A 381 -7.70 -4.89 -17.44
CA THR A 381 -6.88 -4.24 -16.42
C THR A 381 -7.09 -4.96 -15.10
N PHE A 382 -6.12 -4.85 -14.20
CA PHE A 382 -6.22 -5.40 -12.86
C PHE A 382 -6.50 -4.26 -11.87
N GLU A 383 -7.37 -4.53 -10.92
CA GLU A 383 -7.66 -3.65 -9.80
C GLU A 383 -7.59 -4.52 -8.54
N GLY A 384 -6.45 -4.46 -7.84
CA GLY A 384 -6.07 -5.47 -6.86
C GLY A 384 -5.98 -6.86 -7.51
N ASP A 385 -6.61 -7.85 -6.92
CA ASP A 385 -6.63 -9.24 -7.42
C ASP A 385 -7.71 -9.51 -8.48
N SER A 386 -8.51 -8.50 -8.84
CA SER A 386 -9.62 -8.65 -9.76
C SER A 386 -9.29 -8.14 -11.16
N ALA A 387 -9.47 -9.01 -12.17
CA ALA A 387 -9.38 -8.61 -13.57
C ALA A 387 -10.73 -8.06 -14.03
N LYS A 388 -10.72 -6.90 -14.66
CA LYS A 388 -11.89 -6.32 -15.32
C LYS A 388 -11.53 -5.74 -16.69
N TRP A 389 -12.53 -5.54 -17.53
CA TRP A 389 -12.32 -4.84 -18.80
C TRP A 389 -11.84 -3.40 -18.55
N ALA A 390 -10.84 -2.97 -19.29
CA ALA A 390 -10.32 -1.60 -19.19
C ALA A 390 -11.40 -0.55 -19.58
N CYS A 391 -12.37 -0.94 -20.37
CA CYS A 391 -13.49 -0.08 -20.74
C CYS A 391 -14.82 -0.83 -20.68
N GLU A 392 -15.86 -0.13 -20.30
CA GLU A 392 -17.24 -0.59 -20.43
C GLU A 392 -17.67 -0.54 -21.90
N ARG A 393 -18.36 -1.60 -22.34
CA ARG A 393 -18.88 -1.66 -23.70
C ARG A 393 -20.17 -0.85 -23.80
N PRO A 394 -20.42 -0.18 -24.95
CA PRO A 394 -21.67 0.53 -25.15
C PRO A 394 -22.87 -0.43 -25.17
N GLU A 395 -23.97 -0.02 -24.57
CA GLU A 395 -25.23 -0.76 -24.60
C GLU A 395 -25.84 -0.87 -26.03
N LYS A 396 -25.57 0.12 -26.88
CA LYS A 396 -26.10 0.21 -28.25
C LYS A 396 -24.96 0.23 -29.25
N PRO A 397 -25.14 -0.41 -30.43
CA PRO A 397 -24.16 -0.32 -31.50
C PRO A 397 -23.86 1.14 -31.88
N GLY A 398 -22.56 1.46 -32.00
CA GLY A 398 -22.11 2.84 -32.29
C GLY A 398 -22.04 3.78 -31.09
N GLY A 399 -22.38 3.31 -29.90
CA GLY A 399 -22.17 4.03 -28.65
C GLY A 399 -20.71 4.13 -28.24
N ALA A 400 -20.43 4.90 -27.19
CA ALA A 400 -19.10 5.10 -26.67
C ALA A 400 -18.65 3.94 -25.77
N PHE A 401 -17.42 3.53 -25.91
CA PHE A 401 -16.69 2.74 -24.91
C PHE A 401 -16.20 3.69 -23.83
N VAL A 402 -16.59 3.46 -22.58
CA VAL A 402 -16.23 4.30 -21.45
C VAL A 402 -15.04 3.64 -20.71
N CYS A 403 -13.90 4.31 -20.72
CA CYS A 403 -12.66 3.80 -20.17
C CYS A 403 -12.31 4.61 -18.93
N GLN A 404 -12.45 4.00 -17.76
CA GLN A 404 -11.99 4.60 -16.51
C GLN A 404 -10.45 4.50 -16.44
N ILE A 405 -9.83 5.53 -15.91
CA ILE A 405 -8.39 5.48 -15.62
C ILE A 405 -8.23 4.64 -14.35
N GLY A 406 -7.80 3.39 -14.50
CA GLY A 406 -7.51 2.52 -13.37
C GLY A 406 -6.26 2.94 -12.61
N TYR A 407 -5.99 2.26 -11.49
CA TYR A 407 -4.89 2.55 -10.59
C TYR A 407 -3.52 2.68 -11.30
N ASP A 408 -3.17 1.72 -12.17
CA ASP A 408 -1.91 1.76 -12.92
C ASP A 408 -1.88 2.92 -13.92
N GLY A 409 -2.98 3.17 -14.64
CA GLY A 409 -3.09 4.30 -15.56
C GLY A 409 -3.03 5.66 -14.85
N PHE A 410 -3.49 5.71 -13.60
CA PHE A 410 -3.38 6.90 -12.76
C PHE A 410 -1.94 7.29 -12.48
N TYR A 411 -1.06 6.34 -12.19
CA TYR A 411 0.37 6.63 -11.97
C TYR A 411 1.05 7.20 -13.20
N GLU A 412 0.62 6.80 -14.39
CA GLU A 412 1.17 7.28 -15.65
C GLU A 412 0.76 8.75 -15.92
N VAL A 413 -0.48 9.15 -15.60
CA VAL A 413 -1.01 10.50 -15.91
C VAL A 413 -0.99 11.48 -14.74
N ARG A 414 -0.42 11.12 -13.61
CA ARG A 414 -0.37 12.01 -12.43
C ARG A 414 0.64 13.16 -12.54
N HIS A 415 1.32 13.30 -13.65
CA HIS A 415 2.32 14.34 -13.89
C HIS A 415 2.20 14.89 -15.31
N GLU A 416 2.60 16.13 -15.49
CA GLU A 416 2.64 16.79 -16.80
C GLU A 416 3.41 15.96 -17.83
N GLY A 417 2.81 15.74 -18.99
CA GLY A 417 3.32 14.87 -20.06
C GLY A 417 3.13 13.38 -19.83
N GLY A 418 2.47 12.98 -18.75
CA GLY A 418 2.11 11.59 -18.48
C GLY A 418 1.06 11.08 -19.46
N VAL A 419 1.22 9.85 -19.96
CA VAL A 419 0.34 9.24 -20.96
C VAL A 419 -0.16 7.91 -20.48
N THR A 420 -1.49 7.73 -20.46
CA THR A 420 -2.11 6.41 -20.34
C THR A 420 -2.89 6.08 -21.60
N ALA A 421 -2.65 4.92 -22.18
CA ALA A 421 -3.35 4.50 -23.39
C ALA A 421 -3.43 2.97 -23.46
N ILE A 422 -4.55 2.49 -23.96
CA ILE A 422 -4.86 1.07 -24.07
C ILE A 422 -4.99 0.65 -25.54
N ASP A 423 -4.80 -0.64 -25.79
CA ASP A 423 -4.81 -1.21 -27.13
C ASP A 423 -6.21 -1.72 -27.51
N PHE A 424 -6.88 -1.00 -28.39
CA PHE A 424 -8.13 -1.44 -29.00
C PHE A 424 -7.85 -2.32 -30.22
N HIS A 425 -8.48 -3.48 -30.30
CA HIS A 425 -8.49 -4.28 -31.53
C HIS A 425 -9.74 -3.95 -32.32
N ILE A 426 -9.56 -3.28 -33.45
CA ILE A 426 -10.65 -2.74 -34.28
C ILE A 426 -10.64 -3.48 -35.61
N ARG A 427 -11.74 -4.19 -35.93
CA ARG A 427 -11.94 -4.82 -37.22
C ARG A 427 -12.56 -3.81 -38.18
N ILE A 428 -12.01 -3.74 -39.40
CA ILE A 428 -12.54 -2.93 -40.48
C ILE A 428 -13.57 -3.77 -41.24
N ASP A 429 -14.85 -3.47 -41.08
CA ASP A 429 -15.94 -4.25 -41.67
C ASP A 429 -16.25 -3.80 -43.09
N ARG A 430 -16.19 -2.49 -43.35
CA ARG A 430 -16.43 -1.89 -44.66
C ARG A 430 -15.64 -0.59 -44.84
N GLN A 431 -15.37 -0.28 -46.09
CA GLN A 431 -14.80 1.01 -46.45
C GLN A 431 -15.92 2.09 -46.44
N VAL A 432 -15.76 3.10 -45.59
CA VAL A 432 -16.61 4.25 -45.52
C VAL A 432 -15.75 5.50 -45.73
N PRO A 433 -15.85 6.14 -46.92
CA PRO A 433 -15.04 7.32 -47.22
C PRO A 433 -15.30 8.45 -46.22
N GLY A 434 -14.21 8.98 -45.63
CA GLY A 434 -14.28 10.08 -44.68
C GLY A 434 -14.86 9.73 -43.32
N ALA A 435 -15.07 8.44 -43.01
CA ALA A 435 -15.55 8.02 -41.71
C ALA A 435 -14.55 8.41 -40.58
N LYS A 436 -15.14 8.88 -39.51
CA LYS A 436 -14.43 9.37 -38.33
C LYS A 436 -15.09 8.82 -37.09
N GLY A 437 -14.30 8.30 -36.17
CA GLY A 437 -14.65 8.11 -34.79
C GLY A 437 -14.20 9.30 -33.95
N THR A 438 -14.50 9.27 -32.67
CA THR A 438 -14.09 10.29 -31.72
C THR A 438 -13.53 9.66 -30.47
N ILE A 439 -12.59 10.35 -29.85
CA ILE A 439 -12.16 10.11 -28.48
C ILE A 439 -12.32 11.41 -27.70
N ARG A 440 -12.87 11.29 -26.49
CA ARG A 440 -13.12 12.42 -25.60
C ARG A 440 -12.58 12.10 -24.22
N THR A 441 -11.90 13.06 -23.61
CA THR A 441 -11.41 13.00 -22.25
C THR A 441 -12.33 13.73 -21.28
N TYR A 442 -12.31 13.31 -20.02
CA TYR A 442 -13.04 13.95 -18.93
C TYR A 442 -12.21 13.93 -17.67
N ASN A 443 -12.06 15.09 -17.05
CA ASN A 443 -11.51 15.25 -15.73
C ASN A 443 -12.26 16.40 -15.04
N PRO A 444 -12.74 16.23 -13.79
CA PRO A 444 -13.48 17.28 -13.08
C PRO A 444 -12.65 18.54 -12.81
N PHE A 445 -11.32 18.43 -12.86
CA PHE A 445 -10.38 19.53 -12.63
C PHE A 445 -9.82 20.13 -13.92
N ASP A 446 -10.24 19.62 -15.09
CA ASP A 446 -9.88 20.16 -16.38
C ASP A 446 -10.72 21.41 -16.70
N ARG A 447 -10.06 22.49 -17.05
CA ARG A 447 -10.69 23.76 -17.42
C ARG A 447 -10.34 24.21 -18.84
N THR A 448 -9.74 23.30 -19.62
CA THR A 448 -9.31 23.55 -21.00
C THR A 448 -10.12 22.71 -22.00
N PRO A 449 -11.46 22.79 -22.02
CA PRO A 449 -12.32 21.86 -22.76
C PRO A 449 -12.13 21.93 -24.29
N GLY A 450 -11.31 22.84 -24.78
CA GLY A 450 -11.06 23.02 -26.22
C GLY A 450 -10.20 21.90 -26.84
N ASN A 451 -9.47 21.14 -26.07
CA ASN A 451 -8.62 20.03 -26.52
C ASN A 451 -9.10 18.65 -26.08
N ASP A 452 -10.24 18.55 -25.40
CA ASP A 452 -10.80 17.31 -24.85
C ASP A 452 -11.28 16.32 -25.90
N ILE A 453 -11.42 16.73 -27.15
CA ILE A 453 -11.98 15.88 -28.21
C ILE A 453 -11.00 15.80 -29.37
N ALA A 454 -10.73 14.55 -29.80
CA ALA A 454 -9.98 14.29 -31.00
C ALA A 454 -10.69 13.30 -31.93
N VAL A 455 -10.32 13.35 -33.21
CA VAL A 455 -10.87 12.49 -34.23
C VAL A 455 -10.05 11.22 -34.36
N ILE A 456 -10.72 10.09 -34.57
CA ILE A 456 -10.11 8.80 -34.93
C ILE A 456 -10.42 8.56 -36.43
N PRO A 457 -9.50 8.87 -37.36
CA PRO A 457 -9.76 8.70 -38.78
C PRO A 457 -9.78 7.22 -39.19
N LEU A 458 -10.60 6.87 -40.17
CA LEU A 458 -10.57 5.58 -40.86
C LEU A 458 -9.87 5.71 -42.21
N ASP A 459 -8.77 4.99 -42.40
CA ASP A 459 -8.06 4.84 -43.67
C ASP A 459 -8.17 3.37 -44.13
N ALA A 460 -9.30 3.04 -44.74
CA ALA A 460 -9.63 1.69 -45.14
C ALA A 460 -9.47 1.48 -46.65
N SER A 461 -8.77 0.45 -47.04
CA SER A 461 -8.66 0.00 -48.42
C SER A 461 -9.53 -1.23 -48.68
N PRO A 462 -9.92 -1.51 -49.96
CA PRO A 462 -10.74 -2.67 -50.28
C PRO A 462 -10.10 -3.98 -49.84
N ALA A 463 -10.95 -4.98 -49.57
CA ALA A 463 -10.48 -6.31 -49.30
C ALA A 463 -9.70 -6.88 -50.52
N PRO A 464 -8.63 -7.68 -50.30
CA PRO A 464 -7.94 -8.35 -51.38
C PRO A 464 -8.93 -9.20 -52.19
N PRO A 465 -8.76 -9.31 -53.52
CA PRO A 465 -9.72 -10.01 -54.37
C PRO A 465 -9.96 -11.46 -53.94
N TYR A 466 -8.97 -12.11 -53.40
CA TYR A 466 -9.11 -13.50 -52.90
C TYR A 466 -10.02 -13.61 -51.66
N ARG A 467 -10.04 -12.62 -50.75
CA ARG A 467 -10.95 -12.60 -49.59
C ARG A 467 -12.41 -12.35 -50.02
N ARG A 468 -12.66 -11.61 -51.10
CA ARG A 468 -13.99 -11.46 -51.68
C ARG A 468 -14.54 -12.78 -52.25
N PHE A 469 -13.66 -13.62 -52.77
CA PHE A 469 -14.03 -14.91 -53.33
C PHE A 469 -14.45 -15.93 -52.25
N PHE A 470 -13.72 -15.97 -51.10
CA PHE A 470 -14.02 -16.93 -50.03
C PHE A 470 -15.13 -16.49 -49.09
N GLY A 471 -15.51 -15.23 -49.07
CA GLY A 471 -16.62 -14.69 -48.25
C GLY A 471 -18.02 -14.93 -48.88
N HIS A 472 -18.10 -15.35 -50.15
CA HIS A 472 -19.35 -15.71 -50.78
C HIS A 472 -19.60 -17.23 -50.61
N PRO A 473 -20.87 -17.61 -50.26
CA PRO A 473 -21.21 -19.04 -50.10
C PRO A 473 -20.91 -19.88 -51.37
N TRP A 474 -20.87 -19.24 -52.52
CA TRP A 474 -20.47 -19.87 -53.81
C TRP A 474 -19.00 -20.25 -53.92
N ALA A 475 -18.10 -19.62 -53.17
CA ALA A 475 -16.68 -19.98 -53.21
C ALA A 475 -16.41 -21.37 -52.61
N TRP A 476 -17.17 -21.75 -51.61
CA TRP A 476 -17.07 -23.07 -50.98
C TRP A 476 -17.62 -24.18 -51.89
N THR A 477 -18.69 -23.90 -52.68
CA THR A 477 -19.25 -24.86 -53.62
C THR A 477 -18.34 -25.03 -54.83
N ALA A 478 -17.71 -23.98 -55.37
CA ALA A 478 -16.74 -24.06 -56.46
C ALA A 478 -15.47 -24.81 -56.04
N GLY A 479 -14.95 -24.55 -54.81
CA GLY A 479 -13.79 -25.28 -54.28
C GLY A 479 -14.07 -26.78 -54.09
N ALA A 480 -15.24 -27.10 -53.54
CA ALA A 480 -15.64 -28.50 -53.37
C ALA A 480 -15.79 -29.24 -54.70
N LEU A 481 -16.36 -28.61 -55.75
CA LEU A 481 -16.46 -29.17 -57.10
C LEU A 481 -15.09 -29.40 -57.75
N ALA A 482 -14.13 -28.47 -57.60
CA ALA A 482 -12.79 -28.60 -58.11
C ALA A 482 -12.02 -29.79 -57.48
N VAL A 483 -12.18 -30.00 -56.16
CA VAL A 483 -11.56 -31.11 -55.42
C VAL A 483 -12.18 -32.46 -55.87
N VAL A 484 -13.49 -32.50 -56.08
CA VAL A 484 -14.19 -33.71 -56.56
C VAL A 484 -13.77 -34.06 -57.99
N LEU A 485 -13.64 -33.07 -58.89
CA LEU A 485 -13.17 -33.25 -60.24
C LEU A 485 -11.71 -33.75 -60.30
N LEU A 486 -10.83 -33.17 -59.50
CA LEU A 486 -9.45 -33.62 -59.41
C LEU A 486 -9.32 -35.03 -58.83
N ALA A 487 -10.15 -35.42 -57.87
CA ALA A 487 -10.22 -36.79 -57.34
C ALA A 487 -10.77 -37.75 -58.36
N ALA A 488 -11.73 -37.34 -59.17
CA ALA A 488 -12.28 -38.22 -60.27
C ALA A 488 -11.27 -38.45 -61.41
N VAL A 489 -10.54 -37.38 -61.79
CA VAL A 489 -9.48 -37.47 -62.80
C VAL A 489 -8.32 -38.35 -62.33
N SER A 490 -7.91 -38.22 -61.08
CA SER A 490 -6.85 -39.04 -60.49
C SER A 490 -7.23 -40.50 -60.34
N ARG A 491 -8.52 -40.79 -60.02
CA ARG A 491 -9.03 -42.16 -60.00
C ARG A 491 -9.11 -42.78 -61.43
N ARG A 492 -9.45 -41.99 -62.43
CA ARG A 492 -9.50 -42.40 -63.82
C ARG A 492 -8.09 -42.74 -64.34
N ARG A 493 -7.08 -41.95 -64.06
CA ARG A 493 -5.66 -42.18 -64.40
C ARG A 493 -5.09 -43.45 -63.70
N ARG A 494 -5.50 -43.72 -62.45
CA ARG A 494 -5.07 -44.97 -61.77
C ARG A 494 -5.75 -46.22 -62.30
N ARG A 495 -6.92 -46.12 -62.90
CA ARG A 495 -7.58 -47.27 -63.55
C ARG A 495 -6.99 -47.63 -64.93
N THR A 496 -6.51 -46.63 -65.69
CA THR A 496 -5.84 -46.90 -66.98
C THR A 496 -4.40 -47.40 -66.79
N ALA A 497 -3.73 -47.09 -65.70
CA ALA A 497 -2.39 -47.60 -65.38
C ALA A 497 -2.36 -49.02 -64.79
N LYS A 498 -3.53 -49.62 -64.50
CA LYS A 498 -3.65 -51.06 -64.09
C LYS A 498 -4.13 -52.01 -65.20
N ALA A 499 -4.35 -51.44 -66.41
CA ALA A 499 -4.83 -52.25 -67.59
C ALA A 499 -3.78 -52.35 -68.72
N SER A 500 -2.50 -51.97 -68.43
CA SER A 500 -1.36 -52.22 -69.33
C SER A 500 -0.33 -53.14 -68.60
#